data_ac12dfeb916d80c594a2ac3a9a628fd7
#
_entry.id   ac12dfeb916d80c594a2ac3a9a628fd7
#
_cell.length_a   1.000
_cell.length_b   1.000
_cell.length_c   1.000
_cell.angle_alpha   90.00
_cell.angle_beta   90.00
_cell.angle_gamma   90.00
#
_symmetry.space_group_name_H-M   'P 1'
#
loop_
_entity.id
_entity.type
_entity.pdbx_description
1 polymer ?
#
loop_
_entity_poly.entity_id
_entity_poly.type
_entity_poly.pdbx_seq_one_letter_code
_entity_poly.pdbx_strand_id
1 'polypeptide(L)'
;MKKGIWMTGVCVMAWGMVLLNPTAASAAVVPEGIYVGGQSLGGMDTEEAKEAVDAYVSKMSGQSITLDVAGTKVETTADQLGFHWENSSIVEETVSQYSTGNVISRYLKKKDLAKSPVDVKLELKIDGNAVAEFVKTQCEPLMQEAVDATIVRENGEFIVTPSQDGLSVDLEATTQKLNEVLGDGLEEPVLVEAEVVVERPAKTTEMLSTIQDVLGTFSTDFSSSGASRSKNLKVGSGKINGAVLMPGETLSGYEYMHPFTIANGYANAAAYENGQVVDSIGGGVCQIATTLYNAALLAELEITQRQNHSMIVTYVKPSQDAAIAGTYKDIKVTNPYDTPIYIEAGTEGRKLFFTIYGQETRPENRTIKYVSETLKVIDPGEPITQEDATLAPGERVRVQSSHTGYKSQLWKYVYVDGVETEKILLNSDTYNASKAIYRVGPAAVETVPAETTATDTAVTEPGEIGPGAGSPAPETEIGPGAGGSSAETQSGEIGPGM
;
A
#
# COMPACT_ATOMS: atom_id res chain seq x y z
N MET A 1 -43.52 -16.60 -69.44
CA MET A 1 -44.65 -17.24 -70.13
C MET A 1 -45.93 -16.53 -69.74
N LYS A 2 -46.58 -16.00 -70.75
CA LYS A 2 -48.02 -15.81 -70.94
C LYS A 2 -48.79 -15.10 -69.82
N LYS A 3 -49.14 -13.81 -70.00
CA LYS A 3 -50.31 -13.31 -70.77
C LYS A 3 -51.67 -13.53 -70.08
N GLY A 4 -52.37 -12.38 -69.90
CA GLY A 4 -53.79 -12.33 -69.73
C GLY A 4 -54.34 -10.96 -69.41
N ILE A 5 -54.51 -10.15 -70.42
CA ILE A 5 -55.32 -8.93 -70.50
C ILE A 5 -56.77 -9.35 -70.43
N TRP A 6 -57.68 -8.55 -69.81
CA TRP A 6 -58.97 -8.20 -70.44
C TRP A 6 -59.54 -6.92 -69.81
N MET A 7 -59.94 -6.07 -70.70
CA MET A 7 -60.56 -4.74 -70.65
C MET A 7 -62.11 -4.88 -70.58
N THR A 8 -62.74 -3.87 -70.08
CA THR A 8 -64.00 -3.21 -70.39
C THR A 8 -64.75 -2.87 -69.10
N GLY A 9 -65.36 -1.75 -68.92
CA GLY A 9 -65.93 -0.75 -69.76
C GLY A 9 -66.42 0.45 -68.93
N VAL A 10 -66.52 1.51 -69.64
CA VAL A 10 -66.91 2.91 -69.29
C VAL A 10 -68.35 3.00 -68.77
N CYS A 11 -68.56 3.75 -67.65
CA CYS A 11 -69.81 4.51 -67.47
C CYS A 11 -69.50 5.87 -66.81
N VAL A 12 -69.63 6.90 -67.56
CA VAL A 12 -69.61 8.32 -67.17
C VAL A 12 -70.89 8.68 -66.43
N MET A 13 -70.81 9.08 -65.13
CA MET A 13 -71.82 9.93 -64.52
C MET A 13 -71.16 11.12 -63.87
N ALA A 14 -71.30 12.28 -64.48
CA ALA A 14 -70.95 13.57 -63.92
C ALA A 14 -71.92 13.91 -62.77
N TRP A 15 -71.35 13.95 -61.57
CA TRP A 15 -71.95 14.65 -60.43
C TRP A 15 -71.01 15.77 -60.02
N GLY A 16 -71.52 17.01 -59.97
CA GLY A 16 -70.81 18.21 -59.55
C GLY A 16 -70.33 18.07 -58.13
N MET A 17 -68.98 18.01 -57.97
CA MET A 17 -68.33 18.15 -56.71
C MET A 17 -68.18 19.67 -56.45
N VAL A 18 -68.98 20.20 -55.52
CA VAL A 18 -68.73 21.45 -54.86
C VAL A 18 -67.42 21.29 -54.11
N LEU A 19 -66.40 21.91 -54.62
CA LEU A 19 -65.14 22.12 -53.92
C LEU A 19 -65.43 23.00 -52.68
N LEU A 20 -65.73 22.33 -51.54
CA LEU A 20 -65.53 22.95 -50.23
C LEU A 20 -64.03 23.12 -50.10
N ASN A 21 -63.51 24.35 -50.30
CA ASN A 21 -62.18 24.72 -49.80
C ASN A 21 -62.17 24.36 -48.33
N PRO A 22 -61.22 23.52 -47.86
CA PRO A 22 -60.98 23.46 -46.44
C PRO A 22 -60.58 24.90 -46.04
N THR A 23 -61.43 25.59 -45.27
CA THR A 23 -61.04 26.73 -44.54
C THR A 23 -59.80 26.35 -43.75
N ALA A 24 -58.68 26.94 -44.08
CA ALA A 24 -57.47 26.82 -43.25
C ALA A 24 -57.90 27.02 -41.79
N ALA A 25 -57.75 25.99 -41.01
CA ALA A 25 -57.97 26.15 -39.57
C ALA A 25 -57.03 27.25 -39.16
N SER A 26 -57.57 28.39 -38.73
CA SER A 26 -56.79 29.48 -38.18
C SER A 26 -55.93 28.89 -37.09
N ALA A 27 -54.60 28.96 -37.25
CA ALA A 27 -53.67 28.52 -36.22
C ALA A 27 -54.12 29.12 -34.88
N ALA A 28 -54.13 28.31 -33.84
CA ALA A 28 -54.56 28.74 -32.52
C ALA A 28 -53.54 29.75 -31.99
N VAL A 29 -53.94 31.00 -31.90
CA VAL A 29 -53.09 32.11 -31.46
C VAL A 29 -53.06 32.15 -29.93
N VAL A 30 -51.87 32.24 -29.33
CA VAL A 30 -51.64 32.35 -27.88
C VAL A 30 -52.21 33.68 -27.35
N PRO A 31 -53.02 33.66 -26.29
CA PRO A 31 -53.50 34.89 -25.66
C PRO A 31 -52.36 35.74 -25.07
N GLU A 32 -52.55 37.06 -25.06
CA GLU A 32 -51.66 37.97 -24.34
C GLU A 32 -51.56 37.62 -22.84
N GLY A 33 -50.40 37.80 -22.22
CA GLY A 33 -50.16 37.56 -20.78
C GLY A 33 -49.62 36.13 -20.52
N ILE A 34 -49.20 35.40 -21.54
CA ILE A 34 -48.50 34.11 -21.41
C ILE A 34 -47.04 34.33 -21.74
N TYR A 35 -46.18 33.87 -20.80
CA TYR A 35 -44.73 33.88 -20.90
C TYR A 35 -44.23 32.46 -20.69
N VAL A 36 -43.10 32.11 -21.33
CA VAL A 36 -42.35 30.92 -21.10
C VAL A 36 -40.88 31.32 -20.91
N GLY A 37 -40.33 31.09 -19.73
CA GLY A 37 -38.99 31.56 -19.40
C GLY A 37 -38.80 33.08 -19.58
N GLY A 38 -39.79 33.88 -19.21
CA GLY A 38 -39.80 35.30 -19.39
C GLY A 38 -40.09 35.80 -20.82
N GLN A 39 -40.13 34.93 -21.84
CA GLN A 39 -40.42 35.28 -23.23
C GLN A 39 -41.91 35.41 -23.44
N SER A 40 -42.39 36.55 -23.94
CA SER A 40 -43.81 36.78 -24.26
C SER A 40 -44.22 35.96 -25.48
N LEU A 41 -45.25 35.15 -25.36
CA LEU A 41 -45.80 34.34 -26.46
C LEU A 41 -47.12 34.91 -27.00
N GLY A 42 -47.64 35.98 -26.41
CA GLY A 42 -48.88 36.59 -26.81
C GLY A 42 -48.94 37.00 -28.28
N GLY A 43 -50.00 36.59 -28.97
CA GLY A 43 -50.18 36.88 -30.38
C GLY A 43 -49.53 35.91 -31.38
N MET A 44 -48.68 35.00 -30.89
CA MET A 44 -47.98 34.00 -31.70
C MET A 44 -48.84 32.77 -31.94
N ASP A 45 -48.60 32.06 -33.07
CA ASP A 45 -49.08 30.69 -33.22
C ASP A 45 -48.10 29.72 -32.53
N THR A 46 -48.41 28.40 -32.60
CA THR A 46 -47.59 27.39 -31.88
C THR A 46 -46.16 27.29 -32.44
N GLU A 47 -45.97 27.44 -33.73
CA GLU A 47 -44.66 27.39 -34.39
C GLU A 47 -43.84 28.64 -34.05
N GLU A 48 -44.44 29.83 -34.19
CA GLU A 48 -43.83 31.10 -33.83
C GLU A 48 -43.44 31.14 -32.33
N ALA A 49 -44.29 30.63 -31.46
CA ALA A 49 -44.01 30.54 -30.02
C ALA A 49 -42.81 29.63 -29.72
N LYS A 50 -42.75 28.47 -30.43
CA LYS A 50 -41.63 27.52 -30.30
C LYS A 50 -40.32 28.16 -30.81
N GLU A 51 -40.35 28.75 -32.02
CA GLU A 51 -39.18 29.45 -32.57
C GLU A 51 -38.65 30.54 -31.66
N ALA A 52 -39.56 31.32 -31.02
CA ALA A 52 -39.17 32.38 -30.11
C ALA A 52 -38.46 31.82 -28.84
N VAL A 53 -38.97 30.76 -28.27
CA VAL A 53 -38.33 30.12 -27.09
C VAL A 53 -37.04 29.39 -27.49
N ASP A 54 -37.01 28.69 -28.62
CA ASP A 54 -35.79 28.06 -29.16
C ASP A 54 -34.67 29.07 -29.41
N ALA A 55 -35.01 30.26 -29.97
CA ALA A 55 -34.08 31.34 -30.19
C ALA A 55 -33.51 31.90 -28.83
N TYR A 56 -34.38 31.98 -27.84
CA TYR A 56 -33.95 32.41 -26.47
C TYR A 56 -33.03 31.36 -25.81
N VAL A 57 -33.41 30.11 -25.87
CA VAL A 57 -32.57 29.01 -25.36
C VAL A 57 -31.23 28.95 -26.11
N SER A 58 -31.23 29.11 -27.44
CA SER A 58 -30.01 29.12 -28.25
C SER A 58 -29.10 30.29 -27.89
N LYS A 59 -29.67 31.45 -27.53
CA LYS A 59 -28.88 32.59 -27.04
C LYS A 59 -28.20 32.28 -25.70
N MET A 60 -28.91 31.63 -24.79
CA MET A 60 -28.33 31.19 -23.50
C MET A 60 -27.25 30.13 -23.70
N SER A 61 -27.45 29.16 -24.59
CA SER A 61 -26.49 28.15 -24.97
C SER A 61 -25.13 28.72 -25.38
N GLY A 62 -25.14 29.87 -26.11
CA GLY A 62 -23.94 30.55 -26.54
C GLY A 62 -23.27 31.43 -25.48
N GLN A 63 -23.82 31.58 -24.28
CA GLN A 63 -23.23 32.41 -23.24
C GLN A 63 -21.94 31.81 -22.68
N SER A 64 -21.01 32.69 -22.34
CA SER A 64 -19.73 32.33 -21.74
C SER A 64 -19.90 31.96 -20.27
N ILE A 65 -19.32 30.81 -19.89
CA ILE A 65 -19.17 30.35 -18.52
C ILE A 65 -17.67 30.29 -18.22
N THR A 66 -17.24 30.96 -17.16
CA THR A 66 -15.87 30.86 -16.66
C THR A 66 -15.89 29.88 -15.46
N LEU A 67 -15.22 28.76 -15.59
CA LEU A 67 -15.03 27.83 -14.48
C LEU A 67 -13.73 28.19 -13.75
N ASP A 68 -13.81 28.52 -12.47
CA ASP A 68 -12.64 28.77 -11.62
C ASP A 68 -12.25 27.46 -10.92
N VAL A 69 -11.13 26.88 -11.32
CA VAL A 69 -10.59 25.66 -10.75
C VAL A 69 -9.39 26.01 -9.87
N ALA A 70 -9.58 26.04 -8.57
CA ALA A 70 -8.54 26.34 -7.59
C ALA A 70 -7.78 27.66 -7.89
N GLY A 71 -8.50 28.71 -8.30
CA GLY A 71 -7.94 30.04 -8.63
C GLY A 71 -7.49 30.19 -10.09
N THR A 72 -7.56 29.14 -10.90
CA THR A 72 -7.27 29.20 -12.34
C THR A 72 -8.57 29.20 -13.14
N LYS A 73 -8.75 30.24 -13.96
CA LYS A 73 -9.96 30.46 -14.75
C LYS A 73 -9.87 29.77 -16.09
N VAL A 74 -10.84 28.92 -16.39
CA VAL A 74 -11.00 28.21 -17.67
C VAL A 74 -12.31 28.64 -18.31
N GLU A 75 -12.24 29.25 -19.50
CA GLU A 75 -13.39 29.75 -20.23
C GLU A 75 -14.05 28.63 -21.08
N THR A 76 -15.36 28.61 -21.10
CA THR A 76 -16.18 27.70 -21.89
C THR A 76 -17.51 28.39 -22.26
N THR A 77 -18.40 27.67 -22.94
CA THR A 77 -19.77 28.09 -23.19
C THR A 77 -20.76 27.08 -22.60
N ALA A 78 -21.99 27.52 -22.37
CA ALA A 78 -23.01 26.61 -21.86
C ALA A 78 -23.23 25.40 -22.81
N ASP A 79 -23.16 25.62 -24.13
CA ASP A 79 -23.24 24.56 -25.15
C ASP A 79 -22.15 23.49 -24.96
N GLN A 80 -20.89 23.90 -24.73
CA GLN A 80 -19.77 22.97 -24.53
C GLN A 80 -19.92 22.14 -23.25
N LEU A 81 -20.70 22.63 -22.27
CA LEU A 81 -21.05 21.89 -21.07
C LEU A 81 -22.35 21.07 -21.22
N GLY A 82 -22.87 20.93 -22.46
CA GLY A 82 -24.07 20.13 -22.72
C GLY A 82 -25.36 20.79 -22.23
N PHE A 83 -25.41 22.12 -22.27
CA PHE A 83 -26.61 22.86 -21.93
C PHE A 83 -27.78 22.41 -22.80
N HIS A 84 -28.90 22.07 -22.18
CA HIS A 84 -30.08 21.62 -22.85
C HIS A 84 -31.35 22.01 -22.08
N TRP A 85 -32.45 21.98 -22.80
CA TRP A 85 -33.77 22.27 -22.31
C TRP A 85 -34.57 20.96 -22.15
N GLU A 86 -34.83 20.51 -20.92
CA GLU A 86 -35.46 19.23 -20.62
C GLU A 86 -36.97 19.22 -20.97
N ASN A 87 -37.72 20.28 -20.58
CA ASN A 87 -39.16 20.33 -20.76
C ASN A 87 -39.57 21.01 -22.06
N SER A 88 -38.96 20.64 -23.18
CA SER A 88 -39.20 21.27 -24.50
C SER A 88 -40.65 21.19 -25.00
N SER A 89 -41.45 20.24 -24.54
CA SER A 89 -42.88 20.14 -24.80
C SER A 89 -43.73 21.24 -24.13
N ILE A 90 -43.14 21.97 -23.18
CA ILE A 90 -43.90 22.92 -22.34
C ILE A 90 -44.51 24.08 -23.15
N VAL A 91 -43.89 24.46 -24.29
CA VAL A 91 -44.42 25.48 -25.18
C VAL A 91 -45.73 24.99 -25.81
N GLU A 92 -45.70 23.78 -26.43
CA GLU A 92 -46.85 23.16 -27.07
C GLU A 92 -47.97 22.91 -26.05
N GLU A 93 -47.63 22.42 -24.86
CA GLU A 93 -48.57 22.19 -23.77
C GLU A 93 -49.23 23.50 -23.33
N THR A 94 -48.41 24.57 -23.15
CA THR A 94 -48.90 25.87 -22.73
C THR A 94 -49.81 26.49 -23.78
N VAL A 95 -49.36 26.48 -25.05
CA VAL A 95 -50.21 26.97 -26.18
C VAL A 95 -51.51 26.20 -26.25
N SER A 96 -51.46 24.85 -26.16
CA SER A 96 -52.65 24.00 -26.14
C SER A 96 -53.59 24.33 -24.98
N GLN A 97 -53.05 24.47 -23.78
CA GLN A 97 -53.84 24.77 -22.57
C GLN A 97 -54.64 26.07 -22.70
N TYR A 98 -54.04 27.15 -23.26
CA TYR A 98 -54.62 28.47 -23.25
C TYR A 98 -55.31 28.84 -24.56
N SER A 99 -54.95 28.28 -25.70
CA SER A 99 -55.54 28.57 -27.00
C SER A 99 -56.72 27.69 -27.38
N THR A 100 -56.95 26.54 -26.69
CA THR A 100 -58.03 25.59 -26.97
C THR A 100 -59.25 25.82 -26.08
N GLY A 101 -60.40 25.34 -26.54
CA GLY A 101 -61.70 25.42 -25.84
C GLY A 101 -62.76 26.18 -26.62
N ASN A 102 -63.98 26.24 -26.07
CA ASN A 102 -65.06 27.02 -26.66
C ASN A 102 -64.83 28.54 -26.49
N VAL A 103 -65.61 29.36 -27.24
CA VAL A 103 -65.46 30.83 -27.28
C VAL A 103 -65.58 31.47 -25.87
N ILE A 104 -66.44 30.95 -25.02
CA ILE A 104 -66.66 31.44 -23.66
C ILE A 104 -65.44 31.13 -22.80
N SER A 105 -64.93 29.90 -22.87
CA SER A 105 -63.75 29.44 -22.10
C SER A 105 -62.51 30.26 -22.50
N ARG A 106 -62.28 30.48 -23.80
CA ARG A 106 -61.17 31.30 -24.30
C ARG A 106 -61.27 32.74 -23.84
N TYR A 107 -62.49 33.31 -23.87
CA TYR A 107 -62.70 34.68 -23.38
C TYR A 107 -62.39 34.83 -21.89
N LEU A 108 -62.87 33.88 -21.07
CA LEU A 108 -62.61 33.89 -19.62
C LEU A 108 -61.11 33.73 -19.33
N LYS A 109 -60.42 32.80 -19.97
CA LYS A 109 -58.97 32.64 -19.88
C LYS A 109 -58.24 33.96 -20.26
N LYS A 110 -58.59 34.60 -21.34
CA LYS A 110 -58.01 35.89 -21.78
C LYS A 110 -58.21 36.97 -20.71
N LYS A 111 -59.39 37.02 -20.11
CA LYS A 111 -59.72 38.01 -19.07
C LYS A 111 -58.91 37.74 -17.75
N ASP A 112 -58.69 36.48 -17.43
CA ASP A 112 -57.93 36.08 -16.25
C ASP A 112 -56.44 36.38 -16.48
N LEU A 113 -55.89 36.05 -17.63
CA LEU A 113 -54.49 36.35 -18.04
C LEU A 113 -54.18 37.88 -18.03
N ALA A 114 -55.16 38.70 -18.43
CA ALA A 114 -54.98 40.17 -18.36
C ALA A 114 -54.86 40.70 -16.92
N LYS A 115 -55.35 39.92 -15.93
CA LYS A 115 -55.24 40.31 -14.49
C LYS A 115 -54.01 39.65 -13.80
N SER A 116 -53.69 38.44 -14.23
CA SER A 116 -52.62 37.62 -13.66
C SER A 116 -51.91 36.88 -14.81
N PRO A 117 -50.89 37.53 -15.39
CA PRO A 117 -50.04 36.86 -16.40
C PRO A 117 -49.41 35.57 -15.82
N VAL A 118 -49.21 34.61 -16.71
CA VAL A 118 -48.61 33.32 -16.36
C VAL A 118 -47.25 33.22 -17.03
N ASP A 119 -46.21 32.98 -16.24
CA ASP A 119 -44.88 32.64 -16.72
C ASP A 119 -44.58 31.20 -16.37
N VAL A 120 -44.32 30.40 -17.39
CA VAL A 120 -44.00 28.96 -17.24
C VAL A 120 -42.49 28.80 -17.28
N LYS A 121 -41.93 28.17 -16.25
CA LYS A 121 -40.50 28.02 -16.15
C LYS A 121 -39.93 27.04 -17.15
N LEU A 122 -38.78 27.38 -17.72
CA LEU A 122 -37.94 26.46 -18.48
C LEU A 122 -37.15 25.60 -17.52
N GLU A 123 -37.07 24.32 -17.78
CA GLU A 123 -36.18 23.40 -17.06
C GLU A 123 -34.89 23.27 -17.88
N LEU A 124 -33.91 24.09 -17.50
CA LEU A 124 -32.60 24.18 -18.16
C LEU A 124 -31.60 23.35 -17.37
N LYS A 125 -30.78 22.57 -18.06
CA LYS A 125 -29.76 21.73 -17.41
C LYS A 125 -28.46 21.68 -18.19
N ILE A 126 -27.39 21.42 -17.46
CA ILE A 126 -26.05 21.04 -17.92
C ILE A 126 -25.92 19.52 -17.83
N ASP A 127 -25.32 18.92 -18.85
CA ASP A 127 -25.04 17.48 -18.87
C ASP A 127 -23.75 17.18 -18.07
N GLY A 128 -23.86 16.38 -17.00
CA GLY A 128 -22.73 15.97 -16.20
C GLY A 128 -21.64 15.22 -16.98
N ASN A 129 -21.99 14.51 -18.04
CA ASN A 129 -20.98 13.84 -18.91
C ASN A 129 -20.20 14.88 -19.74
N ALA A 130 -20.86 15.94 -20.21
CA ALA A 130 -20.20 17.02 -20.93
C ALA A 130 -19.27 17.81 -19.99
N VAL A 131 -19.70 18.06 -18.76
CA VAL A 131 -18.82 18.65 -17.71
C VAL A 131 -17.61 17.76 -17.47
N ALA A 132 -17.80 16.44 -17.32
CA ALA A 132 -16.69 15.51 -17.10
C ALA A 132 -15.70 15.50 -18.28
N GLU A 133 -16.18 15.52 -19.52
CA GLU A 133 -15.31 15.58 -20.71
C GLU A 133 -14.59 16.94 -20.81
N PHE A 134 -15.27 18.04 -20.48
CA PHE A 134 -14.66 19.37 -20.44
C PHE A 134 -13.55 19.43 -19.38
N VAL A 135 -13.83 18.99 -18.15
CA VAL A 135 -12.84 18.93 -17.07
C VAL A 135 -11.64 18.08 -17.45
N LYS A 136 -11.89 16.91 -18.03
CA LYS A 136 -10.84 16.00 -18.48
C LYS A 136 -9.96 16.59 -19.57
N THR A 137 -10.52 17.36 -20.51
CA THR A 137 -9.75 17.87 -21.66
C THR A 137 -9.14 19.24 -21.43
N GLN A 138 -9.78 20.10 -20.66
CA GLN A 138 -9.38 21.49 -20.47
C GLN A 138 -8.77 21.76 -19.09
N CYS A 139 -9.14 20.97 -18.06
CA CYS A 139 -8.67 21.18 -16.70
C CYS A 139 -7.61 20.14 -16.27
N GLU A 140 -7.31 19.10 -17.09
CA GLU A 140 -6.28 18.09 -16.78
C GLU A 140 -4.93 18.69 -16.36
N PRO A 141 -4.41 19.76 -17.00
CA PRO A 141 -3.15 20.36 -16.57
C PRO A 141 -3.20 21.04 -15.18
N LEU A 142 -4.39 21.28 -14.65
CA LEU A 142 -4.63 21.88 -13.33
C LEU A 142 -4.84 20.83 -12.25
N MET A 143 -5.05 19.56 -12.65
CA MET A 143 -5.21 18.44 -11.76
C MET A 143 -3.88 17.73 -11.53
N GLN A 144 -3.70 17.19 -10.37
CA GLN A 144 -2.51 16.43 -10.01
C GLN A 144 -2.88 15.25 -9.11
N GLU A 145 -2.18 14.14 -9.27
CA GLU A 145 -2.31 13.00 -8.37
C GLU A 145 -1.57 13.28 -7.06
N ALA A 146 -2.07 12.70 -5.96
CA ALA A 146 -1.37 12.70 -4.69
C ALA A 146 -0.06 11.90 -4.82
N VAL A 147 1.05 12.47 -4.34
CA VAL A 147 2.35 11.80 -4.34
C VAL A 147 2.84 11.64 -2.91
N ASP A 148 3.09 10.40 -2.51
CA ASP A 148 3.65 10.08 -1.20
C ASP A 148 5.06 10.68 -1.01
N ALA A 149 5.34 11.16 0.20
CA ALA A 149 6.69 11.45 0.62
C ALA A 149 7.52 10.16 0.66
N THR A 150 8.82 10.29 0.40
CA THR A 150 9.79 9.20 0.58
C THR A 150 10.89 9.62 1.53
N ILE A 151 11.50 8.64 2.21
CA ILE A 151 12.60 8.88 3.14
C ILE A 151 13.73 7.89 2.84
N VAL A 152 14.94 8.38 2.82
CA VAL A 152 16.15 7.57 2.73
C VAL A 152 17.14 8.01 3.81
N ARG A 153 18.03 7.09 4.21
CA ARG A 153 19.12 7.43 5.14
C ARG A 153 20.44 7.34 4.40
N GLU A 154 21.12 8.47 4.30
CA GLU A 154 22.43 8.58 3.64
C GLU A 154 23.44 9.31 4.53
N ASN A 155 24.63 8.77 4.63
CA ASN A 155 25.73 9.34 5.45
C ASN A 155 25.34 9.64 6.92
N GLY A 156 24.39 8.86 7.46
CA GLY A 156 23.92 9.02 8.82
C GLY A 156 22.79 10.04 9.01
N GLU A 157 22.31 10.67 7.94
CA GLU A 157 21.22 11.66 7.97
C GLU A 157 19.99 11.16 7.20
N PHE A 158 18.80 11.58 7.63
CA PHE A 158 17.56 11.32 6.91
C PHE A 158 17.31 12.40 5.87
N ILE A 159 17.01 12.00 4.65
CA ILE A 159 16.60 12.86 3.54
C ILE A 159 15.17 12.51 3.19
N VAL A 160 14.24 13.48 3.43
CA VAL A 160 12.82 13.32 3.09
C VAL A 160 12.56 14.06 1.79
N THR A 161 12.05 13.34 0.78
CA THR A 161 11.49 13.96 -0.42
C THR A 161 10.05 14.34 -0.11
N PRO A 162 9.65 15.62 -0.31
CA PRO A 162 8.32 16.08 0.06
C PRO A 162 7.19 15.34 -0.64
N SER A 163 6.08 15.18 0.07
CA SER A 163 4.80 14.76 -0.50
C SER A 163 4.15 15.90 -1.27
N GLN A 164 3.22 15.56 -2.13
CA GLN A 164 2.40 16.49 -2.87
C GLN A 164 0.94 16.08 -2.74
N ASP A 165 0.08 17.02 -2.33
CA ASP A 165 -1.37 16.77 -2.30
C ASP A 165 -1.89 16.62 -3.73
N GLY A 166 -2.84 15.71 -3.92
CA GLY A 166 -3.61 15.60 -5.13
C GLY A 166 -4.68 16.68 -5.22
N LEU A 167 -5.02 17.08 -6.43
CA LEU A 167 -6.10 18.03 -6.72
C LEU A 167 -6.94 17.48 -7.86
N SER A 168 -8.24 17.34 -7.63
CA SER A 168 -9.21 16.96 -8.64
C SER A 168 -10.49 17.79 -8.52
N VAL A 169 -11.33 17.78 -9.58
CA VAL A 169 -12.62 18.47 -9.56
C VAL A 169 -13.69 17.47 -9.14
N ASP A 170 -14.51 17.84 -8.15
CA ASP A 170 -15.75 17.13 -7.84
C ASP A 170 -16.78 17.41 -8.94
N LEU A 171 -16.92 16.47 -9.86
CA LEU A 171 -17.79 16.60 -11.03
C LEU A 171 -19.26 16.71 -10.67
N GLU A 172 -19.72 15.99 -9.64
CA GLU A 172 -21.13 16.00 -9.23
C GLU A 172 -21.48 17.34 -8.59
N ALA A 173 -20.70 17.76 -7.62
CA ALA A 173 -20.90 19.05 -6.93
C ALA A 173 -20.74 20.25 -7.88
N THR A 174 -19.74 20.20 -8.79
CA THR A 174 -19.55 21.25 -9.80
C THR A 174 -20.72 21.32 -10.79
N THR A 175 -21.21 20.18 -11.26
CA THR A 175 -22.40 20.11 -12.14
C THR A 175 -23.65 20.62 -11.43
N GLN A 176 -23.82 20.33 -10.16
CA GLN A 176 -24.91 20.86 -9.35
C GLN A 176 -24.84 22.39 -9.26
N LYS A 177 -23.68 22.96 -8.94
CA LYS A 177 -23.49 24.43 -8.90
C LYS A 177 -23.79 25.09 -10.24
N LEU A 178 -23.33 24.49 -11.35
CA LEU A 178 -23.65 24.96 -12.70
C LEU A 178 -25.15 24.98 -12.92
N ASN A 179 -25.87 23.94 -12.56
CA ASN A 179 -27.33 23.86 -12.69
C ASN A 179 -28.06 24.85 -11.78
N GLU A 180 -27.55 25.12 -10.59
CA GLU A 180 -28.11 26.16 -9.69
C GLU A 180 -28.01 27.56 -10.30
N VAL A 181 -26.86 27.92 -10.87
CA VAL A 181 -26.66 29.18 -11.57
C VAL A 181 -27.56 29.31 -12.78
N LEU A 182 -27.84 28.22 -13.51
CA LEU A 182 -28.72 28.20 -14.66
C LEU A 182 -30.21 28.30 -14.29
N GLY A 183 -30.58 27.92 -13.07
CA GLY A 183 -31.97 27.93 -12.59
C GLY A 183 -32.63 29.34 -12.66
N ASP A 184 -31.81 30.39 -12.61
CA ASP A 184 -32.23 31.78 -12.73
C ASP A 184 -32.12 32.35 -14.17
N GLY A 185 -31.71 31.50 -15.13
CA GLY A 185 -31.43 31.90 -16.53
C GLY A 185 -29.98 32.35 -16.74
N LEU A 186 -29.53 32.29 -17.99
CA LEU A 186 -28.15 32.65 -18.38
C LEU A 186 -28.19 33.81 -19.39
N GLU A 187 -28.43 35.00 -18.92
CA GLU A 187 -28.51 36.20 -19.78
C GLU A 187 -27.16 36.89 -20.01
N GLU A 188 -26.23 36.77 -19.03
CA GLU A 188 -24.91 37.34 -19.04
C GLU A 188 -23.83 36.29 -18.75
N PRO A 189 -22.54 36.51 -19.08
CA PRO A 189 -21.44 35.63 -18.72
C PRO A 189 -21.35 35.45 -17.20
N VAL A 190 -21.14 34.21 -16.75
CA VAL A 190 -21.07 33.85 -15.33
C VAL A 190 -19.72 33.25 -14.96
N LEU A 191 -19.30 33.50 -13.72
CA LEU A 191 -18.17 32.82 -13.08
C LEU A 191 -18.72 31.82 -12.10
N VAL A 192 -18.31 30.56 -12.27
CA VAL A 192 -18.66 29.44 -11.37
C VAL A 192 -17.39 28.88 -10.77
N GLU A 193 -17.30 28.87 -9.46
CA GLU A 193 -16.20 28.22 -8.74
C GLU A 193 -16.44 26.70 -8.73
N ALA A 194 -15.53 25.94 -9.36
CA ALA A 194 -15.56 24.49 -9.34
C ALA A 194 -15.35 23.97 -7.92
N GLU A 195 -16.08 22.94 -7.55
CA GLU A 195 -15.78 22.21 -6.33
C GLU A 195 -14.55 21.33 -6.56
N VAL A 196 -13.54 21.49 -5.70
CA VAL A 196 -12.30 20.72 -5.78
C VAL A 196 -12.13 19.81 -4.59
N VAL A 197 -11.58 18.60 -4.87
CA VAL A 197 -11.21 17.62 -3.86
C VAL A 197 -9.70 17.63 -3.74
N VAL A 198 -9.21 17.88 -2.53
CA VAL A 198 -7.79 17.72 -2.18
C VAL A 198 -7.60 16.34 -1.62
N GLU A 199 -6.87 15.49 -2.33
CA GLU A 199 -6.50 14.14 -1.89
C GLU A 199 -5.14 14.21 -1.19
N ARG A 200 -5.12 13.84 0.09
CA ARG A 200 -3.86 13.81 0.83
C ARG A 200 -3.13 12.50 0.57
N PRO A 201 -1.80 12.54 0.36
CA PRO A 201 -1.00 11.33 0.21
C PRO A 201 -1.05 10.48 1.49
N ALA A 202 -0.88 9.16 1.33
CA ALA A 202 -0.87 8.24 2.45
C ALA A 202 0.36 8.44 3.36
N LYS A 203 1.49 8.89 2.79
CA LYS A 203 2.71 9.24 3.51
C LYS A 203 3.02 10.71 3.29
N THR A 204 2.79 11.52 4.31
CA THR A 204 3.07 12.95 4.21
C THR A 204 4.51 13.27 4.65
N THR A 205 5.01 14.43 4.22
CA THR A 205 6.32 14.95 4.64
C THR A 205 6.42 15.07 6.16
N GLU A 206 5.36 15.57 6.80
CA GLU A 206 5.29 15.74 8.25
C GLU A 206 5.40 14.41 8.97
N MET A 207 4.67 13.38 8.49
CA MET A 207 4.73 12.03 9.07
C MET A 207 6.15 11.46 9.00
N LEU A 208 6.78 11.48 7.82
CA LEU A 208 8.13 10.91 7.67
C LEU A 208 9.20 11.72 8.39
N SER A 209 8.99 13.02 8.58
CA SER A 209 9.91 13.89 9.33
C SER A 209 9.94 13.63 10.85
N THR A 210 8.99 12.84 11.38
CA THR A 210 9.02 12.41 12.79
C THR A 210 10.07 11.32 13.04
N ILE A 211 10.60 10.68 11.99
CA ILE A 211 11.60 9.61 12.10
C ILE A 211 12.98 10.25 12.36
N GLN A 212 13.38 10.35 13.63
CA GLN A 212 14.63 11.02 14.03
C GLN A 212 15.44 10.20 15.04
N ASP A 213 14.78 9.51 15.97
CA ASP A 213 15.41 8.87 17.12
C ASP A 213 15.70 7.40 16.86
N VAL A 214 16.72 6.85 17.52
CA VAL A 214 16.99 5.42 17.56
C VAL A 214 16.09 4.78 18.62
N LEU A 215 15.10 4.02 18.19
CA LEU A 215 14.21 3.27 19.09
C LEU A 215 14.84 1.96 19.57
N GLY A 216 15.63 1.30 18.72
CA GLY A 216 16.30 0.06 19.06
C GLY A 216 17.34 -0.33 18.03
N THR A 217 18.47 -0.88 18.50
CA THR A 217 19.53 -1.39 17.63
C THR A 217 20.06 -2.71 18.15
N PHE A 218 20.34 -3.64 17.25
CA PHE A 218 20.94 -4.93 17.60
C PHE A 218 21.86 -5.42 16.49
N SER A 219 22.89 -6.16 16.88
CA SER A 219 23.82 -6.77 15.92
C SER A 219 24.19 -8.20 16.30
N THR A 220 24.48 -9.03 15.31
CA THR A 220 25.02 -10.37 15.48
C THR A 220 26.32 -10.56 14.68
N ASP A 221 27.26 -11.29 15.26
CA ASP A 221 28.54 -11.63 14.63
C ASP A 221 28.39 -12.76 13.61
N PHE A 222 29.08 -12.67 12.48
CA PHE A 222 29.19 -13.71 11.47
C PHE A 222 30.65 -13.90 10.98
N SER A 223 31.63 -13.61 11.84
CA SER A 223 33.06 -13.69 11.52
C SER A 223 33.50 -15.09 11.06
N SER A 224 32.86 -16.15 11.58
CA SER A 224 33.09 -17.54 11.19
C SER A 224 32.45 -17.96 9.85
N SER A 225 31.63 -17.07 9.24
CA SER A 225 30.91 -17.40 8.00
C SER A 225 31.78 -17.35 6.77
N GLY A 226 31.63 -18.32 5.86
CA GLY A 226 32.23 -18.31 4.53
C GLY A 226 31.65 -17.21 3.62
N ALA A 227 32.27 -17.03 2.44
CA ALA A 227 31.90 -15.96 1.49
C ALA A 227 30.42 -16.03 1.03
N SER A 228 29.93 -17.23 0.72
CA SER A 228 28.54 -17.43 0.26
C SER A 228 27.53 -17.01 1.30
N ARG A 229 27.72 -17.43 2.57
CA ARG A 229 26.84 -17.06 3.67
C ARG A 229 26.90 -15.56 3.99
N SER A 230 28.10 -14.98 3.97
CA SER A 230 28.30 -13.52 4.13
C SER A 230 27.58 -12.73 3.02
N LYS A 231 27.63 -13.22 1.77
CA LYS A 231 26.86 -12.65 0.67
C LYS A 231 25.36 -12.71 0.92
N ASN A 232 24.82 -13.84 1.40
CA ASN A 232 23.41 -14.00 1.70
C ASN A 232 22.94 -13.03 2.80
N LEU A 233 23.75 -12.84 3.85
CA LEU A 233 23.45 -11.87 4.91
C LEU A 233 23.37 -10.46 4.36
N LYS A 234 24.32 -10.06 3.52
CA LYS A 234 24.31 -8.73 2.86
C LYS A 234 23.10 -8.54 1.94
N VAL A 235 22.78 -9.54 1.12
CA VAL A 235 21.65 -9.48 0.17
C VAL A 235 20.33 -9.41 0.95
N GLY A 236 20.10 -10.32 1.91
CA GLY A 236 18.84 -10.38 2.62
C GLY A 236 18.60 -9.18 3.54
N SER A 237 19.61 -8.69 4.27
CA SER A 237 19.48 -7.45 5.06
C SER A 237 19.25 -6.24 4.17
N GLY A 238 19.93 -6.16 3.01
CA GLY A 238 19.75 -5.08 2.05
C GLY A 238 18.34 -5.01 1.46
N LYS A 239 17.59 -6.12 1.42
CA LYS A 239 16.18 -6.12 0.97
C LYS A 239 15.22 -5.54 2.02
N ILE A 240 15.58 -5.58 3.30
CA ILE A 240 14.78 -5.01 4.39
C ILE A 240 15.21 -3.56 4.65
N ASN A 241 16.45 -3.22 4.32
CA ASN A 241 16.98 -1.87 4.52
C ASN A 241 16.15 -0.82 3.80
N GLY A 242 15.79 0.26 4.48
CA GLY A 242 14.94 1.32 3.94
C GLY A 242 13.44 1.07 4.10
N ALA A 243 13.03 -0.02 4.73
CA ALA A 243 11.61 -0.28 4.99
C ALA A 243 11.05 0.77 5.95
N VAL A 244 9.93 1.37 5.55
CA VAL A 244 9.12 2.28 6.37
C VAL A 244 7.82 1.58 6.72
N LEU A 245 7.50 1.51 8.02
CA LEU A 245 6.22 0.98 8.49
C LEU A 245 5.38 2.13 9.06
N MET A 246 4.25 2.37 8.45
CA MET A 246 3.24 3.29 8.99
C MET A 246 2.59 2.70 10.26
N PRO A 247 1.87 3.49 11.07
CA PRO A 247 1.13 2.98 12.22
C PRO A 247 0.27 1.76 11.88
N GLY A 248 0.43 0.67 12.63
CA GLY A 248 -0.29 -0.60 12.43
C GLY A 248 0.22 -1.48 11.27
N GLU A 249 1.16 -1.02 10.45
CA GLU A 249 1.72 -1.85 9.37
C GLU A 249 2.66 -2.94 9.91
N THR A 250 2.64 -4.08 9.21
CA THR A 250 3.41 -5.28 9.57
C THR A 250 4.42 -5.61 8.48
N LEU A 251 5.67 -5.81 8.86
CA LEU A 251 6.73 -6.36 8.02
C LEU A 251 6.83 -7.88 8.23
N SER A 252 6.84 -8.64 7.15
CA SER A 252 7.21 -10.07 7.11
C SER A 252 8.65 -10.22 6.65
N GLY A 253 9.49 -10.79 7.50
CA GLY A 253 10.89 -11.01 7.13
C GLY A 253 11.03 -11.96 5.94
N TYR A 254 10.18 -12.98 5.86
CA TYR A 254 10.14 -13.89 4.73
C TYR A 254 9.77 -13.16 3.42
N GLU A 255 8.69 -12.41 3.41
CA GLU A 255 8.19 -11.74 2.20
C GLU A 255 9.20 -10.72 1.66
N TYR A 256 9.84 -9.95 2.53
CA TYR A 256 10.87 -8.98 2.11
C TYR A 256 12.11 -9.65 1.52
N MET A 257 12.53 -10.79 2.07
CA MET A 257 13.75 -11.47 1.62
C MET A 257 13.53 -12.43 0.46
N HIS A 258 12.32 -12.99 0.31
CA HIS A 258 11.97 -13.97 -0.74
C HIS A 258 11.89 -13.29 -2.13
N PRO A 259 12.08 -14.02 -3.24
CA PRO A 259 12.48 -15.42 -3.32
C PRO A 259 14.00 -15.63 -3.15
N PHE A 260 14.38 -16.70 -2.47
CA PHE A 260 15.78 -17.10 -2.25
C PHE A 260 16.31 -17.79 -3.50
N THR A 261 16.82 -17.03 -4.46
CA THR A 261 17.35 -17.52 -5.74
C THR A 261 18.69 -16.89 -6.08
N ILE A 262 19.46 -17.57 -6.93
CA ILE A 262 20.73 -17.03 -7.46
C ILE A 262 20.48 -15.74 -8.23
N ALA A 263 19.39 -15.65 -8.99
CA ALA A 263 19.00 -14.45 -9.73
C ALA A 263 18.77 -13.23 -8.82
N ASN A 264 18.26 -13.45 -7.59
CA ASN A 264 18.10 -12.42 -6.58
C ASN A 264 19.35 -12.16 -5.73
N GLY A 265 20.50 -12.68 -6.15
CA GLY A 265 21.79 -12.42 -5.53
C GLY A 265 22.19 -13.40 -4.44
N TYR A 266 21.34 -14.35 -4.05
CA TYR A 266 21.69 -15.36 -3.05
C TYR A 266 22.66 -16.41 -3.59
N ALA A 267 23.30 -17.14 -2.68
CA ALA A 267 24.25 -18.22 -3.00
C ALA A 267 23.93 -19.45 -2.16
N ASN A 268 24.44 -20.62 -2.59
CA ASN A 268 24.43 -21.82 -1.77
C ASN A 268 25.34 -21.64 -0.56
N ALA A 269 24.82 -21.92 0.61
CA ALA A 269 25.53 -21.87 1.88
C ALA A 269 24.92 -22.86 2.86
N ALA A 270 25.69 -23.25 3.86
CA ALA A 270 25.23 -24.16 4.92
C ALA A 270 23.99 -23.60 5.65
N ALA A 271 22.96 -24.42 5.77
CA ALA A 271 21.73 -24.19 6.50
C ALA A 271 21.40 -25.41 7.37
N TYR A 272 20.61 -25.20 8.44
CA TYR A 272 20.09 -26.29 9.24
C TYR A 272 18.73 -26.75 8.66
N GLU A 273 18.66 -28.03 8.28
CA GLU A 273 17.42 -28.66 7.82
C GLU A 273 17.28 -30.02 8.47
N ASN A 274 16.15 -30.28 9.14
CA ASN A 274 15.83 -31.57 9.81
C ASN A 274 16.94 -32.10 10.75
N GLY A 275 17.64 -31.21 11.45
CA GLY A 275 18.72 -31.59 12.37
C GLY A 275 20.06 -31.85 11.70
N GLN A 276 20.21 -31.58 10.41
CA GLN A 276 21.44 -31.75 9.65
C GLN A 276 21.89 -30.43 9.03
N VAL A 277 23.16 -30.32 8.74
CA VAL A 277 23.73 -29.23 7.96
C VAL A 277 23.65 -29.60 6.49
N VAL A 278 22.92 -28.79 5.70
CA VAL A 278 22.76 -28.98 4.25
C VAL A 278 23.11 -27.69 3.52
N ASP A 279 23.59 -27.82 2.29
CA ASP A 279 23.77 -26.67 1.42
C ASP A 279 22.42 -26.25 0.82
N SER A 280 22.02 -25.01 1.09
CA SER A 280 20.77 -24.44 0.60
C SER A 280 20.97 -23.01 0.10
N ILE A 281 20.20 -22.61 -0.93
CA ILE A 281 20.20 -21.23 -1.39
C ILE A 281 19.58 -20.35 -0.31
N GLY A 282 20.29 -19.29 0.09
CA GLY A 282 19.82 -18.41 1.16
C GLY A 282 20.26 -18.85 2.56
N GLY A 283 21.17 -19.83 2.71
CA GLY A 283 21.74 -20.16 4.02
C GLY A 283 22.25 -18.91 4.75
N GLY A 284 21.73 -18.67 5.97
CA GLY A 284 22.00 -17.46 6.79
C GLY A 284 20.77 -16.57 7.04
N VAL A 285 19.66 -16.69 6.29
CA VAL A 285 18.47 -15.81 6.44
C VAL A 285 17.86 -15.85 7.85
N CYS A 286 17.96 -16.96 8.56
CA CYS A 286 17.52 -17.02 9.94
C CYS A 286 18.33 -16.10 10.88
N GLN A 287 19.62 -15.84 10.60
CA GLN A 287 20.38 -14.87 11.38
C GLN A 287 19.87 -13.44 11.11
N ILE A 288 19.40 -13.13 9.89
CA ILE A 288 18.76 -11.86 9.56
C ILE A 288 17.48 -11.71 10.38
N ALA A 289 16.61 -12.72 10.36
CA ALA A 289 15.37 -12.75 11.15
C ALA A 289 15.64 -12.58 12.65
N THR A 290 16.66 -13.27 13.18
CA THR A 290 17.05 -13.17 14.58
C THR A 290 17.56 -11.78 14.95
N THR A 291 18.35 -11.14 14.08
CA THR A 291 18.88 -9.80 14.34
C THR A 291 17.78 -8.76 14.30
N LEU A 292 16.88 -8.85 13.31
CA LEU A 292 15.67 -8.02 13.24
C LEU A 292 14.77 -8.21 14.47
N TYR A 293 14.53 -9.46 14.89
CA TYR A 293 13.72 -9.77 16.07
C TYR A 293 14.23 -9.05 17.32
N ASN A 294 15.55 -9.12 17.60
CA ASN A 294 16.10 -8.47 18.77
C ASN A 294 16.11 -6.94 18.66
N ALA A 295 16.35 -6.37 17.47
CA ALA A 295 16.21 -4.94 17.25
C ALA A 295 14.75 -4.47 17.46
N ALA A 296 13.77 -5.26 16.96
CA ALA A 296 12.35 -5.01 17.17
C ALA A 296 11.92 -5.09 18.63
N LEU A 297 12.47 -6.05 19.40
CA LEU A 297 12.25 -6.10 20.85
C LEU A 297 12.77 -4.83 21.55
N LEU A 298 13.99 -4.36 21.21
CA LEU A 298 14.58 -3.15 21.79
C LEU A 298 13.81 -1.89 21.41
N ALA A 299 13.25 -1.86 20.19
CA ALA A 299 12.35 -0.82 19.74
C ALA A 299 10.92 -0.99 20.27
N GLU A 300 10.64 -2.03 21.05
CA GLU A 300 9.31 -2.38 21.57
C GLU A 300 8.22 -2.50 20.48
N LEU A 301 8.61 -2.97 19.31
CA LEU A 301 7.63 -3.30 18.26
C LEU A 301 6.83 -4.54 18.66
N GLU A 302 5.62 -4.66 18.15
CA GLU A 302 4.80 -5.84 18.35
C GLU A 302 5.31 -7.01 17.51
N ILE A 303 5.58 -8.14 18.15
CA ILE A 303 6.01 -9.38 17.50
C ILE A 303 4.78 -10.26 17.25
N THR A 304 4.23 -10.18 16.05
CA THR A 304 2.98 -10.90 15.70
C THR A 304 3.22 -12.33 15.22
N GLN A 305 4.45 -12.63 14.79
CA GLN A 305 4.87 -14.01 14.48
C GLN A 305 6.37 -14.19 14.77
N ARG A 306 6.70 -15.27 15.47
CA ARG A 306 8.07 -15.72 15.70
C ARG A 306 8.08 -17.20 16.09
N GLN A 307 9.01 -17.98 15.57
CA GLN A 307 9.31 -19.33 16.03
C GLN A 307 10.82 -19.50 16.25
N ASN A 308 11.19 -20.31 17.25
CA ASN A 308 12.58 -20.66 17.46
C ASN A 308 13.09 -21.70 16.46
N HIS A 309 14.41 -21.84 16.36
CA HIS A 309 15.04 -22.97 15.67
C HIS A 309 14.75 -24.29 16.40
N SER A 310 14.80 -25.37 15.66
CA SER A 310 14.70 -26.73 16.23
C SER A 310 15.91 -27.12 17.10
N MET A 311 17.09 -26.55 16.80
CA MET A 311 18.35 -26.70 17.54
C MET A 311 18.91 -25.34 17.93
N ILE A 312 19.77 -25.33 18.95
CA ILE A 312 20.38 -24.08 19.45
C ILE A 312 21.25 -23.43 18.38
N VAL A 313 21.17 -22.10 18.27
CA VAL A 313 22.09 -21.27 17.48
C VAL A 313 23.09 -20.59 18.41
N THR A 314 24.26 -20.19 17.89
CA THR A 314 25.36 -19.70 18.71
C THR A 314 25.56 -18.18 18.68
N TYR A 315 24.88 -17.49 17.78
CA TYR A 315 25.03 -16.04 17.61
C TYR A 315 24.10 -15.19 18.49
N VAL A 316 23.19 -15.83 19.26
CA VAL A 316 22.36 -15.23 20.32
C VAL A 316 22.16 -16.22 21.47
N LYS A 317 21.68 -15.72 22.62
CA LYS A 317 21.27 -16.58 23.74
C LYS A 317 20.00 -17.37 23.41
N PRO A 318 19.71 -18.48 24.09
CA PRO A 318 18.46 -19.22 23.93
C PRO A 318 17.23 -18.33 24.06
N SER A 319 16.18 -18.59 23.29
CA SER A 319 14.92 -17.82 23.20
C SER A 319 15.05 -16.41 22.61
N GLN A 320 16.22 -16.00 22.17
CA GLN A 320 16.45 -14.75 21.44
C GLN A 320 16.53 -14.94 19.92
N ASP A 321 16.38 -16.14 19.42
CA ASP A 321 16.44 -16.47 18.01
C ASP A 321 15.06 -16.39 17.33
N ALA A 322 15.08 -16.21 16.01
CA ALA A 322 13.91 -16.33 15.13
C ALA A 322 14.29 -17.12 13.87
N ALA A 323 13.51 -18.14 13.54
CA ALA A 323 13.73 -18.99 12.39
C ALA A 323 12.81 -18.62 11.23
N ILE A 324 13.30 -18.78 9.99
CA ILE A 324 12.50 -18.69 8.76
C ILE A 324 12.48 -20.04 8.08
N ALA A 325 11.26 -20.50 7.75
CA ALA A 325 11.03 -21.68 6.93
C ALA A 325 9.69 -21.52 6.20
N GLY A 326 9.71 -20.85 5.04
CA GLY A 326 8.50 -20.47 4.34
C GLY A 326 7.62 -19.52 5.17
N THR A 327 6.33 -19.49 4.88
CA THR A 327 5.36 -18.63 5.56
C THR A 327 4.93 -19.16 6.94
N TYR A 328 5.17 -20.44 7.24
CA TYR A 328 4.77 -21.05 8.52
C TYR A 328 5.75 -20.74 9.66
N LYS A 329 7.03 -20.48 9.34
CA LYS A 329 8.01 -19.92 10.27
C LYS A 329 8.52 -18.61 9.70
N ASP A 330 8.11 -17.53 10.29
CA ASP A 330 8.48 -16.18 9.87
C ASP A 330 8.74 -15.30 11.09
N ILE A 331 9.39 -14.17 10.86
CA ILE A 331 9.41 -13.04 11.78
C ILE A 331 8.51 -11.95 11.24
N LYS A 332 7.43 -11.66 11.97
CA LYS A 332 6.56 -10.54 11.65
C LYS A 332 6.59 -9.52 12.77
N VAL A 333 6.88 -8.30 12.38
CA VAL A 333 6.95 -7.16 13.29
C VAL A 333 5.96 -6.10 12.85
N THR A 334 5.14 -5.61 13.79
CA THR A 334 4.13 -4.58 13.54
C THR A 334 4.53 -3.32 14.27
N ASN A 335 4.36 -2.17 13.63
CA ASN A 335 4.57 -0.88 14.25
C ASN A 335 3.39 -0.53 15.18
N PRO A 336 3.55 -0.53 16.51
CA PRO A 336 2.49 -0.20 17.46
C PRO A 336 2.39 1.30 17.76
N TYR A 337 3.32 2.11 17.23
CA TYR A 337 3.36 3.55 17.46
C TYR A 337 2.36 4.29 16.57
N ASP A 338 1.95 5.48 17.01
CA ASP A 338 1.10 6.38 16.22
C ASP A 338 1.89 7.14 15.13
N THR A 339 3.20 6.96 15.06
CA THR A 339 4.11 7.55 14.08
C THR A 339 4.84 6.47 13.28
N PRO A 340 5.28 6.78 12.06
CA PRO A 340 6.01 5.83 11.23
C PRO A 340 7.39 5.50 11.82
N ILE A 341 7.91 4.32 11.46
CA ILE A 341 9.26 3.88 11.76
C ILE A 341 10.03 3.57 10.48
N TYR A 342 11.36 3.69 10.55
CA TYR A 342 12.29 3.33 9.47
C TYR A 342 13.25 2.23 9.95
N ILE A 343 13.50 1.24 9.11
CA ILE A 343 14.41 0.14 9.42
C ILE A 343 15.67 0.27 8.57
N GLU A 344 16.80 0.56 9.23
CA GLU A 344 18.13 0.47 8.64
C GLU A 344 18.70 -0.93 8.90
N ALA A 345 19.24 -1.58 7.88
CA ALA A 345 19.81 -2.92 7.99
C ALA A 345 21.03 -3.08 7.09
N GLY A 346 22.01 -3.83 7.54
CA GLY A 346 23.20 -4.05 6.73
C GLY A 346 24.24 -4.92 7.41
N THR A 347 25.42 -4.99 6.74
CA THR A 347 26.57 -5.71 7.26
C THR A 347 27.79 -4.79 7.29
N GLU A 348 28.45 -4.72 8.42
CA GLU A 348 29.67 -3.93 8.62
C GLU A 348 30.66 -4.72 9.47
N GLY A 349 31.92 -4.79 9.09
CA GLY A 349 33.00 -5.41 9.86
C GLY A 349 32.68 -6.84 10.37
N ARG A 350 32.03 -7.67 9.57
CA ARG A 350 31.57 -9.01 9.94
C ARG A 350 30.45 -9.03 10.98
N LYS A 351 29.76 -7.92 11.19
CA LYS A 351 28.53 -7.84 11.98
C LYS A 351 27.36 -7.56 11.06
N LEU A 352 26.26 -8.28 11.27
CA LEU A 352 24.96 -7.97 10.73
C LEU A 352 24.24 -7.09 11.75
N PHE A 353 23.67 -5.97 11.31
CA PHE A 353 22.99 -5.03 12.20
C PHE A 353 21.59 -4.66 11.67
N PHE A 354 20.72 -4.32 12.61
CA PHE A 354 19.44 -3.66 12.38
C PHE A 354 19.33 -2.50 13.37
N THR A 355 18.92 -1.34 12.87
CA THR A 355 18.57 -0.17 13.67
C THR A 355 17.18 0.30 13.26
N ILE A 356 16.31 0.48 14.23
CA ILE A 356 14.93 0.95 14.04
C ILE A 356 14.87 2.37 14.54
N TYR A 357 14.46 3.27 13.66
CA TYR A 357 14.28 4.69 13.94
C TYR A 357 12.80 5.05 13.95
N GLY A 358 12.45 6.07 14.69
CA GLY A 358 11.10 6.61 14.80
C GLY A 358 11.08 7.87 15.64
N GLN A 359 9.96 8.16 16.25
CA GLN A 359 9.84 9.20 17.26
C GLN A 359 9.89 8.56 18.66
N GLU A 360 10.86 8.95 19.48
CA GLU A 360 10.93 8.45 20.86
C GLU A 360 9.82 9.07 21.71
N THR A 361 8.93 8.22 22.20
CA THR A 361 7.80 8.64 23.04
C THR A 361 7.82 7.97 24.41
N ARG A 362 8.78 7.08 24.64
CA ARG A 362 8.93 6.38 25.93
C ARG A 362 9.51 7.32 26.97
N PRO A 363 9.04 7.27 28.23
CA PRO A 363 9.56 8.13 29.30
C PRO A 363 11.06 7.91 29.51
N GLU A 364 11.82 8.99 29.71
CA GLU A 364 13.28 8.93 29.93
C GLU A 364 13.69 8.11 31.15
N ASN A 365 12.86 8.08 32.18
CA ASN A 365 13.13 7.30 33.43
C ASN A 365 12.73 5.83 33.31
N ARG A 366 12.22 5.39 32.12
CA ARG A 366 11.82 4.02 31.83
C ARG A 366 12.91 3.29 31.06
N THR A 367 13.33 2.15 31.55
CA THR A 367 14.30 1.28 30.89
C THR A 367 13.77 -0.15 30.77
N ILE A 368 14.20 -0.88 29.76
CA ILE A 368 13.84 -2.27 29.53
C ILE A 368 15.07 -3.16 29.46
N LYS A 369 14.90 -4.42 29.89
CA LYS A 369 15.94 -5.43 29.83
C LYS A 369 15.36 -6.77 29.41
N TYR A 370 16.01 -7.45 28.46
CA TYR A 370 15.64 -8.80 28.03
C TYR A 370 16.60 -9.83 28.60
N VAL A 371 16.07 -10.81 29.33
CA VAL A 371 16.85 -11.85 30.01
C VAL A 371 16.45 -13.23 29.50
N SER A 372 17.41 -13.93 28.91
CA SER A 372 17.29 -15.34 28.57
C SER A 372 17.60 -16.20 29.78
N GLU A 373 16.66 -17.05 30.18
CA GLU A 373 16.81 -18.00 31.31
C GLU A 373 16.83 -19.42 30.77
N THR A 374 17.89 -20.19 31.08
CA THR A 374 17.96 -21.61 30.75
C THR A 374 17.34 -22.44 31.88
N LEU A 375 16.23 -23.09 31.58
CA LEU A 375 15.49 -23.92 32.55
C LEU A 375 16.06 -25.35 32.64
N LYS A 376 16.53 -25.87 31.50
CA LYS A 376 17.05 -27.27 31.43
C LYS A 376 18.05 -27.39 30.29
N VAL A 377 19.14 -28.09 30.58
CA VAL A 377 20.09 -28.58 29.57
C VAL A 377 19.73 -30.06 29.27
N ILE A 378 19.67 -30.42 28.00
CA ILE A 378 19.28 -31.74 27.52
C ILE A 378 20.51 -32.39 26.89
N ASP A 379 21.00 -33.42 27.51
CA ASP A 379 22.15 -34.18 27.04
C ASP A 379 21.86 -34.85 25.68
N PRO A 380 22.78 -34.80 24.70
CA PRO A 380 22.62 -35.47 23.41
C PRO A 380 22.65 -37.01 23.50
N GLY A 381 23.14 -37.55 24.57
CA GLY A 381 23.27 -39.00 24.78
C GLY A 381 24.41 -39.62 23.99
N GLU A 382 24.54 -40.95 24.12
CA GLU A 382 25.62 -41.73 23.50
C GLU A 382 25.59 -41.60 21.95
N PRO A 383 26.78 -41.50 21.32
CA PRO A 383 26.90 -41.40 19.85
C PRO A 383 26.27 -42.60 19.13
N ILE A 384 25.79 -42.34 17.92
CA ILE A 384 25.34 -43.38 16.99
C ILE A 384 26.53 -43.81 16.13
N THR A 385 26.78 -45.10 16.08
CA THR A 385 27.80 -45.72 15.22
C THR A 385 27.12 -46.42 14.06
N GLN A 386 27.55 -46.15 12.84
CA GLN A 386 27.09 -46.77 11.61
C GLN A 386 28.28 -47.53 10.98
N GLU A 387 28.11 -48.81 10.66
CA GLU A 387 29.14 -49.56 9.93
C GLU A 387 29.27 -49.09 8.48
N ASP A 388 30.49 -48.92 8.00
CA ASP A 388 30.82 -48.51 6.64
C ASP A 388 31.95 -49.38 6.11
N ALA A 389 31.60 -50.33 5.23
CA ALA A 389 32.54 -51.25 4.63
C ALA A 389 33.57 -50.58 3.67
N THR A 390 33.40 -49.32 3.33
CA THR A 390 34.35 -48.54 2.50
C THR A 390 35.51 -47.97 3.30
N LEU A 391 35.40 -47.95 4.63
CA LEU A 391 36.44 -47.47 5.54
C LEU A 391 37.39 -48.63 5.90
N ALA A 392 38.64 -48.26 6.23
CA ALA A 392 39.62 -49.23 6.68
C ALA A 392 39.15 -49.88 8.01
N PRO A 393 39.57 -51.16 8.30
CA PRO A 393 39.24 -51.81 9.56
C PRO A 393 39.64 -50.94 10.77
N GLY A 394 38.67 -50.63 11.64
CA GLY A 394 38.83 -49.77 12.82
C GLY A 394 38.90 -48.28 12.57
N GLU A 395 38.84 -47.83 11.32
CA GLU A 395 38.75 -46.40 11.00
C GLU A 395 37.43 -45.84 11.47
N ARG A 396 37.45 -44.63 12.06
CA ARG A 396 36.29 -43.92 12.58
C ARG A 396 36.20 -42.50 12.03
N VAL A 397 35.16 -42.21 11.28
CA VAL A 397 34.91 -40.91 10.67
C VAL A 397 33.68 -40.29 11.31
N ARG A 398 33.81 -39.07 11.87
CA ARG A 398 32.69 -38.33 12.39
C ARG A 398 31.89 -37.70 11.26
N VAL A 399 30.62 -38.10 11.15
CA VAL A 399 29.66 -37.60 10.13
C VAL A 399 28.89 -36.42 10.64
N GLN A 400 28.57 -36.42 11.95
CA GLN A 400 27.80 -35.36 12.60
C GLN A 400 28.32 -35.17 14.03
N SER A 401 28.48 -33.88 14.43
CA SER A 401 28.76 -33.53 15.82
C SER A 401 27.50 -33.60 16.68
N SER A 402 27.66 -33.88 17.99
CA SER A 402 26.54 -33.77 18.92
C SER A 402 26.15 -32.33 19.17
N HIS A 403 24.84 -32.11 19.40
CA HIS A 403 24.34 -30.81 19.85
C HIS A 403 23.55 -30.99 21.14
N THR A 404 23.89 -30.18 22.14
CA THR A 404 23.15 -30.14 23.40
C THR A 404 21.81 -29.45 23.18
N GLY A 405 20.75 -30.00 23.74
CA GLY A 405 19.43 -29.38 23.69
C GLY A 405 19.16 -28.49 24.91
N TYR A 406 18.19 -27.65 24.84
CA TYR A 406 17.84 -26.68 25.88
C TYR A 406 16.33 -26.52 26.02
N LYS A 407 15.88 -26.20 27.24
CA LYS A 407 14.61 -25.52 27.49
C LYS A 407 14.92 -24.19 28.09
N SER A 408 14.34 -23.12 27.53
CA SER A 408 14.66 -21.75 27.95
C SER A 408 13.42 -20.85 27.86
N GLN A 409 13.51 -19.71 28.52
CA GLN A 409 12.52 -18.65 28.50
C GLN A 409 13.21 -17.30 28.22
N LEU A 410 12.47 -16.40 27.59
CA LEU A 410 12.88 -15.00 27.43
C LEU A 410 11.91 -14.12 28.22
N TRP A 411 12.48 -13.33 29.13
CA TRP A 411 11.74 -12.39 29.96
C TRP A 411 12.06 -10.96 29.56
N LYS A 412 11.02 -10.11 29.54
CA LYS A 412 11.15 -8.65 29.49
C LYS A 412 10.95 -8.10 30.88
N TYR A 413 11.90 -7.33 31.36
CA TYR A 413 11.80 -6.57 32.60
C TYR A 413 11.67 -5.09 32.24
N VAL A 414 10.75 -4.40 32.92
CA VAL A 414 10.55 -2.95 32.80
C VAL A 414 10.92 -2.31 34.13
N TYR A 415 11.73 -1.27 34.06
CA TYR A 415 12.14 -0.48 35.21
C TYR A 415 11.70 0.96 35.04
N VAL A 416 11.21 1.59 36.10
CA VAL A 416 10.92 3.02 36.18
C VAL A 416 11.66 3.58 37.33
N ASP A 417 12.46 4.63 37.15
CA ASP A 417 13.38 5.17 38.15
C ASP A 417 14.31 4.11 38.74
N GLY A 418 14.71 3.11 37.98
CA GLY A 418 15.56 2.00 38.40
C GLY A 418 14.86 0.92 39.22
N VAL A 419 13.57 1.04 39.48
CA VAL A 419 12.74 0.05 40.19
C VAL A 419 12.03 -0.84 39.17
N GLU A 420 12.12 -2.17 39.38
CA GLU A 420 11.37 -3.14 38.55
C GLU A 420 9.87 -2.96 38.76
N THR A 421 9.17 -2.64 37.68
CA THR A 421 7.71 -2.44 37.67
C THR A 421 6.95 -3.58 37.01
N GLU A 422 7.59 -4.23 36.01
CA GLU A 422 6.95 -5.33 35.26
C GLU A 422 7.98 -6.41 34.93
N LYS A 423 7.50 -7.67 34.93
CA LYS A 423 8.22 -8.83 34.42
C LYS A 423 7.30 -9.65 33.53
N ILE A 424 7.61 -9.73 32.23
CA ILE A 424 6.75 -10.31 31.21
C ILE A 424 7.48 -11.50 30.57
N LEU A 425 6.85 -12.67 30.56
CA LEU A 425 7.33 -13.82 29.79
C LEU A 425 6.99 -13.64 28.31
N LEU A 426 8.00 -13.55 27.46
CA LEU A 426 7.83 -13.40 26.01
C LEU A 426 7.83 -14.75 25.29
N ASN A 427 8.82 -15.59 25.56
CA ASN A 427 9.02 -16.88 24.90
C ASN A 427 9.26 -18.01 25.90
N SER A 428 8.85 -19.20 25.53
CA SER A 428 9.21 -20.46 26.21
C SER A 428 9.51 -21.49 25.13
N ASP A 429 10.80 -21.78 24.96
CA ASP A 429 11.32 -22.52 23.81
C ASP A 429 11.98 -23.84 24.21
N THR A 430 11.96 -24.78 23.27
CA THR A 430 12.68 -26.05 23.40
C THR A 430 13.58 -26.25 22.17
N TYR A 431 14.84 -26.51 22.42
CA TYR A 431 15.84 -26.86 21.42
C TYR A 431 16.20 -28.33 21.57
N ASN A 432 16.11 -29.06 20.46
CA ASN A 432 16.36 -30.50 20.47
C ASN A 432 17.86 -30.78 20.61
N ALA A 433 18.18 -31.79 21.40
CA ALA A 433 19.50 -32.39 21.38
C ALA A 433 19.66 -33.31 20.16
N SER A 434 20.86 -33.41 19.62
CA SER A 434 21.19 -34.42 18.58
C SER A 434 22.48 -35.16 18.93
N LYS A 435 22.48 -36.47 18.64
CA LYS A 435 23.62 -37.33 18.91
C LYS A 435 24.73 -37.15 17.89
N ALA A 436 25.98 -37.33 18.30
CA ALA A 436 27.05 -37.48 17.33
C ALA A 436 26.84 -38.76 16.50
N ILE A 437 27.18 -38.69 15.21
CA ILE A 437 27.11 -39.84 14.28
C ILE A 437 28.53 -40.10 13.76
N TYR A 438 28.94 -41.34 13.90
CA TYR A 438 30.21 -41.81 13.38
C TYR A 438 29.97 -42.96 12.39
N ARG A 439 30.72 -42.97 11.26
CA ARG A 439 30.90 -44.18 10.44
C ARG A 439 32.14 -44.87 10.90
N VAL A 440 32.08 -46.19 11.00
CA VAL A 440 33.19 -47.06 11.50
C VAL A 440 33.41 -48.18 10.52
N GLY A 441 34.65 -48.38 10.12
CA GLY A 441 35.05 -49.49 9.30
C GLY A 441 34.80 -50.84 9.98
N PRO A 442 34.79 -51.95 9.24
CA PRO A 442 34.61 -53.31 9.81
C PRO A 442 35.56 -53.56 10.97
N ALA A 443 35.15 -54.40 11.90
CA ALA A 443 36.04 -54.79 13.01
C ALA A 443 37.34 -55.33 12.45
N ALA A 444 38.48 -54.82 12.94
CA ALA A 444 39.76 -55.40 12.58
C ALA A 444 39.76 -56.89 12.98
N VAL A 445 40.05 -57.75 12.02
CA VAL A 445 40.28 -59.20 12.33
C VAL A 445 41.53 -59.19 13.21
N GLU A 446 41.40 -59.56 14.47
CA GLU A 446 42.54 -59.75 15.35
C GLU A 446 43.42 -60.90 14.78
N THR A 447 44.45 -60.54 14.03
CA THR A 447 45.58 -61.41 13.87
C THR A 447 46.41 -61.31 15.16
N VAL A 448 46.42 -62.39 15.95
CA VAL A 448 47.17 -62.49 17.18
C VAL A 448 48.65 -62.12 16.99
N PRO A 449 49.31 -61.45 17.94
CA PRO A 449 50.28 -60.43 17.77
C PRO A 449 51.71 -60.90 17.53
N ALA A 450 52.42 -60.15 16.68
CA ALA A 450 53.84 -59.91 16.92
C ALA A 450 53.92 -58.50 17.60
N GLU A 451 54.53 -58.51 18.77
CA GLU A 451 54.85 -57.27 19.49
C GLU A 451 55.59 -56.27 18.56
N THR A 452 54.98 -55.13 18.32
CA THR A 452 55.72 -53.97 17.81
C THR A 452 55.12 -52.69 18.38
N THR A 453 55.97 -51.93 19.00
CA THR A 453 55.77 -50.64 19.63
C THR A 453 54.94 -49.65 18.79
N ALA A 454 53.86 -49.15 19.39
CA ALA A 454 53.01 -48.10 18.87
C ALA A 454 53.78 -46.78 18.73
N THR A 455 53.89 -46.23 17.54
CA THR A 455 54.21 -44.84 17.32
C THR A 455 52.87 -44.09 17.07
N ASP A 456 52.57 -43.23 17.98
CA ASP A 456 51.46 -42.32 17.99
C ASP A 456 51.63 -41.33 16.84
N THR A 457 50.86 -41.48 15.78
CA THR A 457 50.78 -40.46 14.68
C THR A 457 49.48 -39.71 14.81
N ALA A 458 49.56 -38.50 15.34
CA ALA A 458 48.47 -37.55 15.36
C ALA A 458 47.94 -37.30 13.93
N VAL A 459 46.74 -37.75 13.67
CA VAL A 459 46.00 -37.42 12.42
C VAL A 459 45.43 -36.03 12.58
N THR A 460 45.93 -35.12 11.77
CA THR A 460 45.36 -33.78 11.54
C THR A 460 43.97 -33.92 10.97
N GLU A 461 42.98 -33.48 11.72
CA GLU A 461 41.59 -33.38 11.24
C GLU A 461 41.44 -32.41 10.07
N PRO A 462 40.66 -32.72 9.01
CA PRO A 462 40.20 -31.75 8.06
C PRO A 462 39.15 -30.85 8.74
N GLY A 463 39.40 -29.52 8.72
CA GLY A 463 38.52 -28.55 9.38
C GLY A 463 37.08 -28.61 8.91
N GLU A 464 36.18 -28.92 9.81
CA GLU A 464 34.75 -28.81 9.63
C GLU A 464 34.36 -27.31 9.53
N ILE A 465 33.81 -26.92 8.40
CA ILE A 465 33.14 -25.60 8.25
C ILE A 465 31.68 -25.79 8.64
N GLY A 466 31.44 -25.87 9.95
CA GLY A 466 30.08 -25.77 10.49
C GLY A 466 29.62 -24.30 10.50
N PRO A 467 28.31 -24.01 10.47
CA PRO A 467 27.87 -22.65 10.67
C PRO A 467 28.12 -22.25 12.12
N GLY A 468 29.28 -21.61 12.34
CA GLY A 468 29.63 -20.82 13.51
C GLY A 468 29.56 -21.53 14.88
N ALA A 469 30.51 -22.44 15.15
CA ALA A 469 30.82 -22.78 16.52
C ALA A 469 31.79 -21.73 17.10
N GLY A 470 31.25 -20.61 17.53
CA GLY A 470 31.96 -19.68 18.41
C GLY A 470 31.69 -20.04 19.86
N SER A 471 32.69 -19.88 20.70
CA SER A 471 32.51 -19.95 22.16
C SER A 471 31.32 -19.11 22.61
N PRO A 472 30.63 -19.45 23.72
CA PRO A 472 29.53 -18.66 24.22
C PRO A 472 29.98 -17.22 24.40
N ALA A 473 29.24 -16.29 23.80
CA ALA A 473 29.47 -14.87 23.91
C ALA A 473 29.44 -14.47 25.38
N PRO A 474 30.32 -13.54 25.86
CA PRO A 474 30.23 -13.00 27.18
C PRO A 474 28.86 -12.41 27.46
N GLU A 475 28.43 -12.46 28.70
CA GLU A 475 27.13 -11.93 29.14
C GLU A 475 26.97 -10.45 28.75
N THR A 476 26.35 -10.22 27.61
CA THR A 476 25.89 -8.89 27.21
C THR A 476 24.47 -8.75 27.66
N GLU A 477 24.24 -8.01 28.72
CA GLU A 477 22.91 -7.53 29.08
C GLU A 477 22.39 -6.67 27.91
N ILE A 478 21.18 -6.98 27.42
CA ILE A 478 20.50 -6.14 26.45
C ILE A 478 19.95 -4.93 27.22
N GLY A 479 20.73 -3.84 27.29
CA GLY A 479 20.27 -2.56 27.81
C GLY A 479 19.59 -1.73 26.72
N PRO A 480 18.76 -0.75 27.09
CA PRO A 480 18.22 0.22 26.13
C PRO A 480 19.40 0.98 25.50
N GLY A 481 19.38 1.13 24.20
CA GLY A 481 20.23 2.08 23.51
C GLY A 481 19.95 3.47 24.10
N ALA A 482 20.92 4.03 24.83
CA ALA A 482 20.80 5.39 25.32
C ALA A 482 20.62 6.31 24.13
N GLY A 483 19.50 7.01 24.10
CA GLY A 483 19.32 8.19 23.27
C GLY A 483 20.40 9.17 23.64
N GLY A 484 21.44 9.29 22.83
CA GLY A 484 22.58 10.13 23.12
C GLY A 484 22.23 11.59 22.98
N SER A 485 22.25 12.28 24.08
CA SER A 485 22.47 13.71 24.10
C SER A 485 23.88 13.95 24.52
N SER A 486 24.57 14.81 23.76
CA SER A 486 25.79 15.56 24.04
C SER A 486 27.13 14.82 24.07
N ALA A 487 27.94 15.26 23.13
CA ALA A 487 29.37 15.18 23.05
C ALA A 487 30.09 15.65 24.35
N GLU A 488 30.93 14.82 24.87
CA GLU A 488 32.13 15.29 25.54
C GLU A 488 33.36 14.65 24.91
N THR A 489 34.12 15.52 24.26
CA THR A 489 35.43 15.32 23.71
C THR A 489 36.41 14.92 24.81
N GLN A 490 36.95 13.72 24.76
CA GLN A 490 38.28 13.46 25.34
C GLN A 490 39.24 12.98 24.27
N SER A 491 40.16 13.86 23.97
CA SER A 491 41.35 13.65 23.16
C SER A 491 42.23 12.55 23.75
N GLY A 492 42.44 11.50 22.96
CA GLY A 492 43.52 10.53 23.17
C GLY A 492 44.30 10.40 21.88
N GLU A 493 45.44 11.05 21.80
CA GLU A 493 46.46 10.89 20.76
C GLU A 493 46.85 9.42 20.62
N ILE A 494 46.81 8.89 19.41
CA ILE A 494 47.68 7.79 18.97
C ILE A 494 48.28 8.17 17.63
N GLY A 495 49.60 8.35 17.63
CA GLY A 495 50.39 8.70 16.48
C GLY A 495 50.51 7.58 15.44
N PRO A 496 51.10 7.88 14.25
CA PRO A 496 51.07 7.03 13.08
C PRO A 496 52.12 5.91 13.18
N GLY A 497 51.72 4.72 12.82
CA GLY A 497 52.62 3.59 12.58
C GLY A 497 52.13 2.78 11.38
N MET A 498 52.88 2.90 10.32
CA MET A 498 53.00 2.18 9.05
C MET A 498 51.92 1.20 8.61
#